data_998203211427b514c6bd354ceebaa455
#
_entry.id   998203211427b514c6bd354ceebaa455
#
_cell.length_a   1.000
_cell.length_b   1.000
_cell.length_c   1.000
_cell.angle_alpha   90.00
_cell.angle_beta   90.00
_cell.angle_gamma   90.00
#
_symmetry.space_group_name_H-M   'P 1'
#
loop_
_entity.id
_entity.type
_entity.pdbx_description
1 polymer ?
#
loop_
_entity_poly.entity_id
_entity_poly.type
_entity_poly.pdbx_seq_one_letter_code
_entity_poly.pdbx_strand_id
1 'polypeptide(L)'
;MVALGAGITNKRLELDGEIRTTIDQTAWTDEVFSMKREKMELVASGTHSLLSADGTPLWLVQKGKFAYRILPEYTREAFVTCETRPTDWVKRNKVNEKKQGLPSEARILRLWANHGQRPVDDTYGYVVYAGRQIPSDELPFRVLQNDTLVQAVCSMDGKVVEAVLY
;
A
#
# COMPACT_ATOMS: atom_id res chain seq x y z
N MET A 1 0.04 8.13 -10.00
CA MET A 1 -1.10 7.21 -10.15
C MET A 1 -1.94 7.29 -8.90
N VAL A 2 -3.26 7.30 -9.03
CA VAL A 2 -4.22 7.13 -7.95
C VAL A 2 -4.89 5.76 -8.14
N ALA A 3 -5.08 5.01 -7.06
CA ALA A 3 -5.84 3.78 -7.07
C ALA A 3 -6.97 3.89 -6.06
N LEU A 4 -8.17 3.57 -6.51
CA LEU A 4 -9.39 3.60 -5.74
C LEU A 4 -10.06 2.23 -5.81
N GLY A 5 -10.84 1.88 -4.80
CA GLY A 5 -11.67 0.68 -4.81
C GLY A 5 -12.76 0.74 -3.77
N ALA A 6 -13.86 0.07 -4.06
CA ALA A 6 -15.05 0.04 -3.21
C ALA A 6 -15.74 -1.34 -3.26
N GLY A 7 -16.75 -1.54 -2.41
CA GLY A 7 -17.55 -2.75 -2.37
C GLY A 7 -16.85 -3.97 -1.74
N ILE A 8 -15.80 -3.75 -0.96
CA ILE A 8 -15.06 -4.84 -0.32
C ILE A 8 -15.92 -5.43 0.79
N THR A 9 -16.37 -6.66 0.54
CA THR A 9 -17.28 -7.38 1.46
C THR A 9 -16.80 -8.82 1.65
N ASN A 10 -16.67 -9.26 2.89
CA ASN A 10 -16.44 -10.67 3.19
C ASN A 10 -17.76 -11.45 3.13
N LYS A 11 -17.90 -12.29 2.09
CA LYS A 11 -19.04 -13.20 1.92
C LYS A 11 -18.84 -14.57 2.57
N ARG A 12 -17.62 -14.85 3.07
CA ARG A 12 -17.24 -16.14 3.69
C ARG A 12 -17.04 -15.95 5.19
N LEU A 13 -18.14 -15.88 5.90
CA LEU A 13 -18.16 -15.61 7.34
C LEU A 13 -17.55 -16.73 8.19
N GLU A 14 -17.34 -17.90 7.60
CA GLU A 14 -16.69 -19.06 8.23
C GLU A 14 -15.16 -18.97 8.27
N LEU A 15 -14.56 -18.03 7.53
CA LEU A 15 -13.12 -17.84 7.52
C LEU A 15 -12.68 -16.81 8.55
N ASP A 16 -11.83 -17.24 9.46
CA ASP A 16 -11.16 -16.38 10.43
C ASP A 16 -9.90 -15.77 9.81
N GLY A 17 -10.06 -14.65 9.17
CA GLY A 17 -8.94 -13.95 8.54
C GLY A 17 -9.29 -12.51 8.21
N GLU A 18 -8.27 -11.65 8.21
CA GLU A 18 -8.44 -10.28 7.75
C GLU A 18 -8.43 -10.20 6.22
N ILE A 19 -9.31 -9.39 5.69
CA ILE A 19 -9.30 -9.02 4.27
C ILE A 19 -8.32 -7.87 4.07
N ARG A 20 -7.43 -8.02 3.11
CA ARG A 20 -6.37 -7.03 2.84
C ARG A 20 -6.30 -6.71 1.35
N THR A 21 -6.18 -5.44 1.03
CA THR A 21 -5.77 -4.97 -0.30
C THR A 21 -4.27 -4.78 -0.30
N THR A 22 -3.54 -5.61 -1.06
CA THR A 22 -2.10 -5.43 -1.25
C THR A 22 -1.87 -4.23 -2.16
N ILE A 23 -1.13 -3.25 -1.66
CA ILE A 23 -0.73 -2.06 -2.40
C ILE A 23 0.58 -2.33 -3.15
N ASP A 24 1.56 -2.89 -2.45
CA ASP A 24 2.83 -3.32 -3.03
C ASP A 24 3.46 -4.47 -2.24
N GLN A 25 4.19 -5.31 -2.95
CA GLN A 25 5.07 -6.32 -2.36
C GLN A 25 6.33 -6.44 -3.20
N THR A 26 7.45 -6.03 -2.66
CA THR A 26 8.72 -5.96 -3.40
C THR A 26 9.90 -6.32 -2.52
N ALA A 27 11.06 -6.46 -3.15
CA ALA A 27 12.31 -6.63 -2.41
C ALA A 27 12.65 -5.34 -1.63
N TRP A 28 12.93 -5.52 -0.35
CA TRP A 28 13.43 -4.44 0.50
C TRP A 28 14.96 -4.32 0.31
N THR A 29 15.34 -3.57 -0.71
CA THR A 29 16.76 -3.42 -1.11
C THR A 29 17.41 -2.17 -0.55
N ASP A 30 16.62 -1.11 -0.33
CA ASP A 30 17.09 0.23 0.02
C ASP A 30 16.41 0.76 1.27
N GLU A 31 16.81 1.95 1.69
CA GLU A 31 16.20 2.64 2.81
C GLU A 31 14.75 3.00 2.49
N VAL A 32 13.91 2.82 3.50
CA VAL A 32 12.49 3.18 3.46
C VAL A 32 12.24 4.22 4.55
N PHE A 33 11.58 5.29 4.20
CA PHE A 33 11.28 6.38 5.11
C PHE A 33 9.78 6.59 5.21
N SER A 34 9.30 6.86 6.42
CA SER A 34 8.02 7.54 6.62
C SER A 34 8.25 9.03 6.63
N MET A 35 7.34 9.79 5.99
CA MET A 35 7.45 11.25 5.93
C MET A 35 6.13 11.89 6.33
N LYS A 36 6.22 12.87 7.25
CA LYS A 36 5.14 13.73 7.68
C LYS A 36 5.63 15.18 7.68
N ARG A 37 4.97 16.06 6.92
CA ARG A 37 5.32 17.50 6.87
C ARG A 37 6.83 17.71 6.70
N GLU A 38 7.41 17.13 5.67
CA GLU A 38 8.84 17.22 5.33
C GLU A 38 9.82 16.54 6.31
N LYS A 39 9.34 16.08 7.47
CA LYS A 39 10.17 15.31 8.40
C LYS A 39 10.19 13.84 7.96
N MET A 40 11.39 13.35 7.66
CA MET A 40 11.62 11.95 7.28
C MET A 40 12.17 11.17 8.46
N GLU A 41 11.62 9.97 8.68
CA GLU A 41 12.07 9.02 9.69
C GLU A 41 12.32 7.66 9.03
N LEU A 42 13.47 7.04 9.35
CA LEU A 42 13.79 5.72 8.81
C LEU A 42 12.82 4.68 9.38
N VAL A 43 12.24 3.89 8.49
CA VAL A 43 11.37 2.77 8.87
C VAL A 43 12.24 1.58 9.23
N ALA A 44 12.19 1.17 10.48
CA ALA A 44 12.90 0.01 11.00
C ALA A 44 12.28 -1.31 10.50
N SER A 45 12.97 -2.43 10.76
CA SER A 45 12.37 -3.76 10.58
C SER A 45 11.13 -3.92 11.47
N GLY A 46 10.09 -4.55 10.93
CA GLY A 46 8.82 -4.75 11.62
C GLY A 46 7.63 -4.23 10.83
N THR A 47 6.49 -4.13 11.51
CA THR A 47 5.24 -3.61 10.94
C THR A 47 4.92 -2.25 11.53
N HIS A 48 4.63 -1.28 10.67
CA HIS A 48 4.36 0.11 11.04
C HIS A 48 3.07 0.59 10.36
N SER A 49 2.31 1.43 11.07
CA SER A 49 1.13 2.10 10.50
C SER A 49 1.56 3.18 9.51
N LEU A 50 0.79 3.34 8.45
CA LEU A 50 0.91 4.45 7.49
C LEU A 50 0.04 5.65 7.84
N LEU A 51 -0.65 5.58 8.97
CA LEU A 51 -1.35 6.70 9.58
C LEU A 51 -0.65 7.03 10.90
N SER A 52 -0.39 8.29 11.13
CA SER A 52 0.11 8.76 12.43
C SER A 52 -0.99 8.69 13.50
N ALA A 53 -0.63 8.83 14.77
CA ALA A 53 -1.56 8.72 15.89
C ALA A 53 -2.74 9.73 15.83
N ASP A 54 -2.56 10.86 15.14
CA ASP A 54 -3.61 11.86 14.88
C ASP A 54 -4.40 11.60 13.58
N GLY A 55 -4.22 10.44 12.95
CA GLY A 55 -4.90 10.06 11.70
C GLY A 55 -4.30 10.71 10.44
N THR A 56 -3.26 11.55 10.56
CA THR A 56 -2.62 12.15 9.39
C THR A 56 -1.93 11.07 8.55
N PRO A 57 -2.18 11.02 7.23
CA PRO A 57 -1.52 10.07 6.35
C PRO A 57 -0.02 10.40 6.20
N LEU A 58 0.78 9.35 6.22
CA LEU A 58 2.21 9.44 5.99
C LEU A 58 2.54 9.12 4.53
N TRP A 59 3.55 9.79 3.98
CA TRP A 59 4.22 9.26 2.81
C TRP A 59 5.16 8.14 3.23
N LEU A 60 5.08 7.00 2.56
CA LEU A 60 6.11 5.96 2.60
C LEU A 60 7.00 6.11 1.38
N VAL A 61 8.27 6.41 1.59
CA VAL A 61 9.24 6.67 0.52
C VAL A 61 10.23 5.53 0.45
N GLN A 62 10.23 4.80 -0.66
CA GLN A 62 11.31 3.87 -1.00
C GLN A 62 12.37 4.65 -1.78
N LYS A 63 13.56 4.80 -1.21
CA LYS A 63 14.65 5.56 -1.82
C LYS A 63 14.97 5.03 -3.23
N GLY A 64 14.91 5.92 -4.20
CA GLY A 64 15.21 5.60 -5.60
C GLY A 64 14.14 4.81 -6.35
N LYS A 65 12.94 4.59 -5.76
CA LYS A 65 11.84 3.85 -6.39
C LYS A 65 10.56 4.67 -6.37
N PHE A 66 9.66 4.36 -5.46
CA PHE A 66 8.31 4.93 -5.37
C PHE A 66 8.07 5.56 -4.01
N ALA A 67 7.11 6.45 -3.95
CA ALA A 67 6.47 6.87 -2.71
C ALA A 67 4.98 6.53 -2.75
N TYR A 68 4.43 6.21 -1.58
CA TYR A 68 3.04 5.81 -1.41
C TYR A 68 2.40 6.67 -0.34
N ARG A 69 1.15 7.05 -0.56
CA ARG A 69 0.34 7.74 0.44
C ARG A 69 -1.07 7.19 0.44
N ILE A 70 -1.58 6.92 1.62
CA ILE A 70 -2.95 6.49 1.83
C ILE A 70 -3.88 7.70 1.76
N LEU A 71 -5.07 7.51 1.21
CA LEU A 71 -6.18 8.47 1.28
C LEU A 71 -7.08 8.08 2.46
N PRO A 72 -6.99 8.74 3.61
CA PRO A 72 -7.64 8.30 4.85
C PRO A 72 -9.17 8.36 4.78
N GLU A 73 -9.73 9.13 3.85
CA GLU A 73 -11.17 9.17 3.59
C GLU A 73 -11.72 7.85 3.08
N TYR A 74 -10.83 7.00 2.46
CA TYR A 74 -11.20 5.72 1.84
C TYR A 74 -10.46 4.53 2.45
N THR A 75 -9.41 4.75 3.22
CA THR A 75 -8.59 3.68 3.80
C THR A 75 -8.39 3.93 5.29
N ARG A 76 -9.06 3.16 6.12
CA ARG A 76 -9.07 3.33 7.58
C ARG A 76 -7.77 2.88 8.23
N GLU A 77 -7.20 1.78 7.73
CA GLU A 77 -5.98 1.19 8.26
C GLU A 77 -5.07 0.77 7.11
N ALA A 78 -3.81 1.14 7.18
CA ALA A 78 -2.80 0.65 6.26
C ALA A 78 -1.46 0.49 6.97
N PHE A 79 -0.71 -0.52 6.53
CA PHE A 79 0.54 -0.91 7.17
C PHE A 79 1.62 -1.16 6.15
N VAL A 80 2.86 -0.94 6.55
CA VAL A 80 4.06 -1.43 5.89
C VAL A 80 4.76 -2.44 6.79
N THR A 81 5.21 -3.55 6.22
CA THR A 81 6.13 -4.48 6.89
C THR A 81 7.45 -4.51 6.13
N CYS A 82 8.53 -4.25 6.86
CA CYS A 82 9.90 -4.45 6.40
C CYS A 82 10.48 -5.63 7.18
N GLU A 83 10.74 -6.74 6.52
CA GLU A 83 11.19 -7.97 7.20
C GLU A 83 12.22 -8.75 6.39
N THR A 84 13.08 -9.48 7.10
CA THR A 84 13.92 -10.53 6.54
C THR A 84 13.30 -11.87 6.88
N ARG A 85 13.06 -12.70 5.88
CA ARG A 85 12.49 -14.04 6.05
C ARG A 85 13.39 -15.10 5.47
N PRO A 86 13.57 -16.23 6.17
CA PRO A 86 14.16 -17.39 5.55
C PRO A 86 13.30 -17.85 4.38
N THR A 87 13.93 -18.17 3.27
CA THR A 87 13.25 -18.65 2.06
C THR A 87 13.76 -20.05 1.73
N ASP A 88 12.84 -20.91 1.34
CA ASP A 88 13.13 -22.23 0.79
C ASP A 88 12.57 -22.30 -0.62
N TRP A 89 13.43 -22.02 -1.59
CA TRP A 89 13.05 -21.98 -2.99
C TRP A 89 12.70 -23.37 -3.54
N VAL A 90 13.26 -24.44 -2.93
CA VAL A 90 12.96 -25.83 -3.33
C VAL A 90 11.54 -26.20 -2.99
N LYS A 91 11.06 -25.83 -1.79
CA LYS A 91 9.66 -26.03 -1.40
C LYS A 91 8.67 -25.26 -2.25
N ARG A 92 9.09 -24.11 -2.77
CA ARG A 92 8.23 -23.25 -3.59
C ARG A 92 8.19 -23.66 -5.06
N ASN A 93 9.30 -24.17 -5.57
CA ASN A 93 9.41 -24.56 -6.98
C ASN A 93 10.47 -25.66 -7.14
N LYS A 94 10.03 -26.84 -7.58
CA LYS A 94 10.88 -28.01 -7.82
C LYS A 94 12.02 -27.77 -8.81
N VAL A 95 11.86 -26.83 -9.75
CA VAL A 95 12.92 -26.41 -10.69
C VAL A 95 14.17 -25.87 -9.96
N ASN A 96 14.03 -25.47 -8.70
CA ASN A 96 15.14 -24.96 -7.88
C ASN A 96 15.89 -26.04 -7.08
N GLU A 97 15.70 -27.34 -7.37
CA GLU A 97 16.37 -28.43 -6.65
C GLU A 97 17.89 -28.29 -6.59
N LYS A 98 18.51 -27.71 -7.64
CA LYS A 98 19.97 -27.40 -7.65
C LYS A 98 20.41 -26.38 -6.58
N LYS A 99 19.46 -25.68 -5.96
CA LYS A 99 19.70 -24.72 -4.87
C LYS A 99 19.40 -25.31 -3.50
N GLN A 100 19.16 -26.62 -3.42
CA GLN A 100 18.91 -27.33 -2.17
C GLN A 100 20.10 -27.16 -1.21
N GLY A 101 19.80 -26.87 0.05
CA GLY A 101 20.82 -26.70 1.09
C GLY A 101 21.50 -25.33 1.12
N LEU A 102 21.19 -24.42 0.18
CA LEU A 102 21.68 -23.05 0.28
C LEU A 102 20.72 -22.26 1.20
N PRO A 103 21.23 -21.74 2.32
CA PRO A 103 20.46 -20.81 3.13
C PRO A 103 20.14 -19.60 2.24
N SER A 104 18.88 -19.25 2.17
CA SER A 104 18.46 -18.06 1.47
C SER A 104 17.54 -17.25 2.35
N GLU A 105 17.79 -15.95 2.36
CA GLU A 105 16.96 -14.99 3.02
C GLU A 105 16.40 -14.01 1.99
N ALA A 106 15.15 -13.63 2.14
CA ALA A 106 14.56 -12.57 1.36
C ALA A 106 14.21 -11.41 2.28
N ARG A 107 14.74 -10.25 1.96
CA ARG A 107 14.29 -8.98 2.55
C ARG A 107 13.07 -8.51 1.76
N ILE A 108 11.95 -8.38 2.44
CA ILE A 108 10.65 -8.11 1.81
C ILE A 108 10.05 -6.85 2.42
N LEU A 109 9.57 -5.98 1.55
CA LEU A 109 8.67 -4.90 1.88
C LEU A 109 7.27 -5.29 1.41
N ARG A 110 6.29 -5.22 2.30
CA ARG A 110 4.87 -5.39 1.97
C ARG A 110 4.10 -4.18 2.46
N LEU A 111 3.20 -3.73 1.62
CA LEU A 111 2.34 -2.58 1.85
C LEU A 111 0.89 -2.99 1.58
N TRP A 112 -0.01 -2.79 2.54
CA TRP A 112 -1.41 -3.18 2.40
C TRP A 112 -2.37 -2.28 3.18
N ALA A 113 -3.59 -2.15 2.68
CA ALA A 113 -4.74 -1.67 3.41
C ALA A 113 -5.43 -2.84 4.11
N ASN A 114 -5.83 -2.66 5.37
CA ASN A 114 -6.52 -3.65 6.17
C ASN A 114 -8.00 -3.31 6.27
N HIS A 115 -8.85 -4.26 5.89
CA HIS A 115 -10.33 -4.12 5.94
C HIS A 115 -10.94 -4.85 7.15
N GLY A 116 -10.10 -5.49 7.98
CA GLY A 116 -10.56 -6.32 9.09
C GLY A 116 -11.11 -7.67 8.66
N GLN A 117 -11.76 -8.38 9.58
CA GLN A 117 -12.26 -9.74 9.34
C GLN A 117 -13.58 -9.78 8.58
N ARG A 118 -14.45 -8.79 8.81
CA ARG A 118 -15.83 -8.77 8.28
C ARG A 118 -16.17 -7.41 7.66
N PRO A 119 -15.43 -7.00 6.62
CA PRO A 119 -15.78 -5.78 5.92
C PRO A 119 -17.13 -5.93 5.22
N VAL A 120 -17.90 -4.86 5.23
CA VAL A 120 -19.15 -4.70 4.48
C VAL A 120 -19.06 -3.39 3.73
N ASP A 121 -19.05 -3.47 2.42
CA ASP A 121 -18.97 -2.31 1.52
C ASP A 121 -17.81 -1.34 1.85
N ASP A 122 -16.67 -1.93 2.25
CA ASP A 122 -15.49 -1.13 2.58
C ASP A 122 -14.77 -0.64 1.33
N THR A 123 -13.90 0.35 1.51
CA THR A 123 -13.22 1.04 0.41
C THR A 123 -11.72 1.10 0.65
N TYR A 124 -10.96 1.41 -0.41
CA TYR A 124 -9.59 1.87 -0.29
C TYR A 124 -9.29 2.99 -1.28
N GLY A 125 -8.28 3.79 -0.93
CA GLY A 125 -7.71 4.78 -1.82
C GLY A 125 -6.24 5.02 -1.45
N TYR A 126 -5.38 5.07 -2.45
CA TYR A 126 -3.97 5.40 -2.26
C TYR A 126 -3.34 6.03 -3.50
N VAL A 127 -2.23 6.70 -3.28
CA VAL A 127 -1.41 7.34 -4.33
C VAL A 127 -0.09 6.62 -4.45
N VAL A 128 0.37 6.41 -5.68
CA VAL A 128 1.73 6.01 -6.00
C VAL A 128 2.40 7.13 -6.78
N TYR A 129 3.53 7.60 -6.27
CA TYR A 129 4.34 8.65 -6.87
C TYR A 129 5.69 8.08 -7.31
N ALA A 130 6.03 8.31 -8.58
CA ALA A 130 7.24 7.80 -9.22
C ALA A 130 8.24 8.93 -9.56
N GLY A 131 8.13 10.07 -8.91
CA GLY A 131 9.01 11.21 -9.12
C GLY A 131 10.37 11.06 -8.44
N ARG A 132 11.36 11.80 -8.94
CA ARG A 132 12.70 11.87 -8.32
C ARG A 132 12.76 12.78 -7.09
N GLN A 133 11.81 13.70 -7.00
CA GLN A 133 11.68 14.63 -5.86
C GLN A 133 10.82 14.02 -4.78
N ILE A 134 10.96 14.51 -3.55
CA ILE A 134 10.06 14.18 -2.45
C ILE A 134 8.67 14.73 -2.80
N PRO A 135 7.60 13.90 -2.70
CA PRO A 135 6.26 14.35 -3.02
C PRO A 135 5.77 15.41 -2.02
N SER A 136 4.97 16.35 -2.52
CA SER A 136 4.29 17.33 -1.67
C SER A 136 3.19 16.67 -0.84
N ASP A 137 2.88 17.24 0.31
CA ASP A 137 1.70 16.89 1.09
C ASP A 137 0.39 17.33 0.41
N GLU A 138 0.45 18.37 -0.43
CA GLU A 138 -0.68 18.77 -1.25
C GLU A 138 -0.77 17.88 -2.49
N LEU A 139 -1.89 17.17 -2.62
CA LEU A 139 -2.16 16.33 -3.79
C LEU A 139 -2.66 17.21 -4.95
N PRO A 140 -2.18 16.98 -6.18
CA PRO A 140 -2.58 17.77 -7.34
C PRO A 140 -3.99 17.40 -7.88
N PHE A 141 -4.75 16.63 -7.14
CA PHE A 141 -6.07 16.12 -7.51
C PHE A 141 -6.96 15.99 -6.28
N ARG A 142 -8.26 15.86 -6.53
CA ARG A 142 -9.28 15.45 -5.56
C ARG A 142 -10.05 14.24 -6.09
N VAL A 143 -10.51 13.37 -5.20
CA VAL A 143 -11.44 12.29 -5.55
C VAL A 143 -12.84 12.89 -5.66
N LEU A 144 -13.53 12.60 -6.75
CA LEU A 144 -14.92 13.00 -6.98
C LEU A 144 -15.89 11.93 -6.47
N GLN A 145 -15.57 10.66 -6.72
CA GLN A 145 -16.40 9.53 -6.35
C GLN A 145 -15.53 8.27 -6.16
N ASN A 146 -15.88 7.43 -5.20
CA ASN A 146 -15.29 6.13 -4.99
C ASN A 146 -16.34 5.17 -4.43
N ASP A 147 -17.13 4.59 -5.30
CA ASP A 147 -18.13 3.57 -4.98
C ASP A 147 -18.13 2.43 -6.00
N THR A 148 -19.10 1.53 -5.91
CA THR A 148 -19.20 0.34 -6.77
C THR A 148 -19.65 0.64 -8.20
N LEU A 149 -20.08 1.85 -8.50
CA LEU A 149 -20.55 2.26 -9.82
C LEU A 149 -19.51 3.13 -10.54
N VAL A 150 -18.83 4.00 -9.79
CA VAL A 150 -17.91 4.98 -10.37
C VAL A 150 -16.71 5.20 -9.45
N GLN A 151 -15.54 5.25 -10.05
CA GLN A 151 -14.32 5.74 -9.42
C GLN A 151 -13.81 6.90 -10.25
N ALA A 152 -13.76 8.10 -9.68
CA ALA A 152 -13.42 9.30 -10.42
C ALA A 152 -12.54 10.26 -9.63
N VAL A 153 -11.59 10.87 -10.32
CA VAL A 153 -10.70 11.91 -9.81
C VAL A 153 -10.70 13.12 -10.73
N CYS A 154 -10.41 14.28 -10.16
CA CYS A 154 -10.29 15.52 -10.90
C CYS A 154 -9.01 16.25 -10.48
N SER A 155 -8.29 16.82 -11.45
CA SER A 155 -7.18 17.73 -11.15
C SER A 155 -7.65 18.94 -10.34
N MET A 156 -6.77 19.51 -9.50
CA MET A 156 -7.13 20.64 -8.65
C MET A 156 -7.54 21.88 -9.45
N ASP A 157 -7.02 22.05 -10.66
CA ASP A 157 -7.41 23.14 -11.58
C ASP A 157 -8.72 22.85 -12.36
N GLY A 158 -9.33 21.68 -12.15
CA GLY A 158 -10.59 21.28 -12.76
C GLY A 158 -10.53 20.93 -14.25
N LYS A 159 -9.35 20.91 -14.87
CA LYS A 159 -9.23 20.72 -16.31
C LYS A 159 -9.20 19.26 -16.76
N VAL A 160 -8.83 18.34 -15.87
CA VAL A 160 -8.74 16.92 -16.17
C VAL A 160 -9.63 16.14 -15.21
N VAL A 161 -10.49 15.30 -15.76
CA VAL A 161 -11.29 14.33 -15.01
C VAL A 161 -11.01 12.96 -15.60
N GLU A 162 -10.66 12.02 -14.74
CA GLU A 162 -10.53 10.61 -15.08
C GLU A 162 -11.57 9.82 -14.30
N ALA A 163 -12.31 8.95 -14.99
CA ALA A 163 -13.34 8.13 -14.37
C ALA A 163 -13.37 6.72 -14.96
N VAL A 164 -13.63 5.76 -14.09
CA VAL A 164 -13.92 4.36 -14.45
C VAL A 164 -15.36 4.07 -14.02
N LEU A 165 -16.16 3.55 -14.95
CA LEU A 165 -17.54 3.13 -14.71
C LEU A 165 -17.61 1.60 -14.78
N TYR A 166 -18.41 0.99 -13.88
CA TYR A 166 -18.57 -0.47 -13.73
C TYR A 166 -19.97 -0.93 -14.10
#